data_390429feb2aacf2a250a88f39702a320
#
_entry.id   390429feb2aacf2a250a88f39702a320
#
_cell.length_a   1.000
_cell.length_b   1.000
_cell.length_c   1.000
_cell.angle_alpha   90.00
_cell.angle_beta   90.00
_cell.angle_gamma   90.00
#
_symmetry.space_group_name_H-M   'P 1'
#
loop_
_entity.id
_entity.type
_entity.pdbx_description
1 polymer ?
#
loop_
_entity_poly.entity_id
_entity_poly.type
_entity_poly.pdbx_seq_one_letter_code
_entity_poly.pdbx_strand_id
1 'polypeptide(L)'
;MRSGLRGGASHRHDALRYLFEIEKGYNGFVTITRKGKGKYRMEIVKIPDSGKTKFMELLLIADEQVSMIEKYLFRGDMFALCDADVKAICVVTQEQSGVYEIKNIITVPEYQRKGYGQRLISFIADYYKKPGNVLYVGTGDSPVILHFYEKCGFEKSHIVKNFFLDNYDHPMYENGQQLVDMIYLKRHL
;
A
#
# COMPACT_ATOMS: atom_id res chain seq x y z
N MET A 1 -11.24 -2.25 -41.63
CA MET A 1 -12.04 -2.71 -40.49
C MET A 1 -11.21 -2.58 -39.23
N ARG A 2 -11.51 -1.58 -38.41
CA ARG A 2 -10.84 -1.35 -37.12
C ARG A 2 -11.79 -1.81 -36.01
N SER A 3 -11.49 -2.93 -35.33
CA SER A 3 -12.20 -3.36 -34.13
C SER A 3 -11.42 -2.85 -32.92
N GLY A 4 -11.98 -1.84 -32.25
CA GLY A 4 -11.40 -1.24 -31.04
C GLY A 4 -11.63 -2.15 -29.83
N LEU A 5 -10.58 -2.44 -29.14
CA LEU A 5 -10.62 -2.99 -27.78
C LEU A 5 -10.95 -1.86 -26.79
N ARG A 6 -12.22 -1.68 -26.47
CA ARG A 6 -12.69 -0.92 -25.31
C ARG A 6 -13.17 -1.92 -24.26
N GLY A 7 -12.37 -2.24 -23.25
CA GLY A 7 -12.77 -3.22 -22.25
C GLY A 7 -12.08 -3.13 -20.90
N GLY A 8 -11.21 -2.14 -20.65
CA GLY A 8 -10.40 -2.12 -19.43
C GLY A 8 -10.85 -1.19 -18.28
N ALA A 9 -11.78 -0.26 -18.53
CA ALA A 9 -12.14 0.77 -17.54
C ALA A 9 -13.35 0.41 -16.66
N SER A 10 -14.23 -0.48 -17.11
CA SER A 10 -15.48 -0.82 -16.41
C SER A 10 -15.24 -1.66 -15.15
N HIS A 11 -14.34 -2.63 -15.20
CA HIS A 11 -14.12 -3.56 -14.07
C HIS A 11 -13.43 -2.92 -12.87
N ARG A 12 -12.59 -1.88 -13.06
CA ARG A 12 -11.93 -1.16 -11.97
C ARG A 12 -12.92 -0.33 -11.14
N HIS A 13 -13.95 0.21 -11.76
CA HIS A 13 -15.00 0.99 -11.08
C HIS A 13 -15.91 0.12 -10.22
N ASP A 14 -16.15 -1.13 -10.61
CA ASP A 14 -17.06 -2.03 -9.91
C ASP A 14 -16.41 -2.61 -8.63
N ALA A 15 -15.11 -2.94 -8.66
CA ALA A 15 -14.40 -3.39 -7.46
C ALA A 15 -14.36 -2.31 -6.35
N LEU A 16 -14.20 -1.03 -6.74
CA LEU A 16 -14.23 0.09 -5.81
C LEU A 16 -15.64 0.40 -5.27
N ARG A 17 -16.69 0.13 -6.04
CA ARG A 17 -18.09 0.31 -5.61
C ARG A 17 -18.52 -0.65 -4.50
N TYR A 18 -18.01 -1.89 -4.49
CA TYR A 18 -18.31 -2.88 -3.44
C TYR A 18 -17.68 -2.55 -2.09
N LEU A 19 -16.60 -1.74 -2.04
CA LEU A 19 -15.96 -1.34 -0.79
C LEU A 19 -16.79 -0.38 0.06
N PHE A 20 -17.73 0.32 -0.52
CA PHE A 20 -18.61 1.26 0.19
C PHE A 20 -19.84 0.61 0.82
N GLU A 21 -20.07 -0.69 0.66
CA GLU A 21 -21.15 -1.46 1.28
C GLU A 21 -20.70 -2.32 2.47
N ILE A 22 -19.49 -2.11 3.00
CA ILE A 22 -19.05 -2.82 4.21
C ILE A 22 -19.71 -2.18 5.41
N GLU A 23 -20.86 -2.72 5.79
CA GLU A 23 -21.61 -2.30 6.98
C GLU A 23 -20.91 -2.63 8.30
N LYS A 24 -21.26 -1.84 9.33
CA LYS A 24 -20.82 -1.92 10.73
C LYS A 24 -20.77 -3.34 11.28
N GLY A 25 -19.59 -3.80 11.66
CA GLY A 25 -19.40 -4.99 12.46
C GLY A 25 -18.46 -4.73 13.62
N TYR A 26 -18.98 -4.84 14.81
CA TYR A 26 -18.35 -5.03 16.12
C TYR A 26 -16.88 -4.56 16.33
N ASN A 27 -16.69 -3.72 17.34
CA ASN A 27 -15.43 -3.27 17.93
C ASN A 27 -14.66 -2.16 17.19
N GLY A 28 -15.17 -0.93 17.27
CA GLY A 28 -14.33 0.27 17.19
C GLY A 28 -13.88 0.71 15.79
N PHE A 29 -14.36 0.10 14.72
CA PHE A 29 -14.01 0.44 13.35
C PHE A 29 -15.04 1.38 12.73
N VAL A 30 -14.53 2.50 12.18
CA VAL A 30 -15.36 3.49 11.50
C VAL A 30 -15.88 2.90 10.19
N THR A 31 -17.17 2.77 10.11
CA THR A 31 -17.88 2.37 8.88
C THR A 31 -17.96 3.56 7.95
N ILE A 32 -17.57 3.40 6.71
CA ILE A 32 -17.90 4.35 5.65
C ILE A 32 -19.34 4.13 5.27
N THR A 33 -20.28 4.82 5.93
CA THR A 33 -21.67 4.82 5.51
C THR A 33 -21.91 5.89 4.46
N ARG A 34 -22.32 5.45 3.27
CA ARG A 34 -22.85 6.31 2.23
C ARG A 34 -24.28 6.72 2.59
N LYS A 35 -24.48 7.77 3.39
CA LYS A 35 -25.77 8.49 3.44
C LYS A 35 -25.55 9.93 3.87
N GLY A 36 -25.91 10.87 2.97
CA GLY A 36 -26.07 12.28 3.29
C GLY A 36 -25.33 13.21 2.34
N LYS A 37 -25.99 14.28 1.90
CA LYS A 37 -25.42 15.45 1.21
C LYS A 37 -24.45 16.16 2.17
N GLY A 38 -23.22 15.63 2.34
CA GLY A 38 -22.21 16.16 3.23
C GLY A 38 -20.83 16.10 2.57
N LYS A 39 -20.01 17.08 2.88
CA LYS A 39 -18.62 17.20 2.48
C LYS A 39 -17.88 15.88 2.77
N TYR A 40 -17.36 15.18 1.76
CA TYR A 40 -16.57 13.97 1.94
C TYR A 40 -15.42 14.30 2.89
N ARG A 41 -15.28 13.49 3.94
CA ARG A 41 -14.16 13.59 4.88
C ARG A 41 -13.16 12.50 4.54
N MET A 42 -11.90 12.86 4.42
CA MET A 42 -10.81 11.89 4.27
C MET A 42 -10.74 10.99 5.50
N GLU A 43 -10.72 9.68 5.30
CA GLU A 43 -10.68 8.68 6.37
C GLU A 43 -9.66 7.59 6.03
N ILE A 44 -9.06 7.00 7.06
CA ILE A 44 -8.20 5.81 6.91
C ILE A 44 -8.86 4.68 7.68
N VAL A 45 -9.11 3.57 6.99
CA VAL A 45 -9.79 2.40 7.53
C VAL A 45 -8.90 1.17 7.47
N LYS A 46 -8.97 0.34 8.50
CA LYS A 46 -8.33 -0.98 8.50
C LYS A 46 -9.24 -1.96 7.78
N ILE A 47 -8.70 -2.68 6.81
CA ILE A 47 -9.44 -3.63 5.99
C ILE A 47 -9.44 -5.00 6.67
N PRO A 48 -10.60 -5.62 6.92
CA PRO A 48 -10.67 -6.98 7.45
C PRO A 48 -10.14 -7.99 6.43
N ASP A 49 -9.67 -9.15 6.89
CA ASP A 49 -9.08 -10.19 6.05
C ASP A 49 -9.98 -10.60 4.88
N SER A 50 -11.30 -10.71 5.12
CA SER A 50 -12.29 -11.02 4.08
C SER A 50 -12.40 -9.98 2.96
N GLY A 51 -11.86 -8.79 3.17
CA GLY A 51 -11.87 -7.68 2.20
C GLY A 51 -10.56 -7.51 1.43
N LYS A 52 -9.45 -8.07 1.92
CA LYS A 52 -8.11 -7.78 1.39
C LYS A 52 -7.91 -8.20 -0.06
N THR A 53 -8.45 -9.36 -0.46
CA THR A 53 -8.31 -9.88 -1.84
C THR A 53 -8.94 -8.99 -2.89
N LYS A 54 -9.91 -8.15 -2.51
CA LYS A 54 -10.54 -7.18 -3.43
C LYS A 54 -9.56 -6.12 -3.93
N PHE A 55 -8.42 -5.95 -3.24
CA PHE A 55 -7.38 -4.99 -3.60
C PHE A 55 -6.22 -5.60 -4.38
N MET A 56 -6.29 -6.91 -4.75
CA MET A 56 -5.18 -7.61 -5.39
C MET A 56 -4.66 -6.87 -6.64
N GLU A 57 -5.55 -6.40 -7.52
CA GLU A 57 -5.16 -5.64 -8.72
C GLU A 57 -4.38 -4.36 -8.39
N LEU A 58 -4.74 -3.70 -7.28
CA LEU A 58 -4.05 -2.49 -6.85
C LEU A 58 -2.70 -2.81 -6.20
N LEU A 59 -2.62 -3.89 -5.41
CA LEU A 59 -1.37 -4.37 -4.81
C LEU A 59 -0.34 -4.78 -5.88
N LEU A 60 -0.82 -5.39 -6.98
CA LEU A 60 0.02 -5.80 -8.11
C LEU A 60 0.67 -4.64 -8.88
N ILE A 61 0.21 -3.40 -8.69
CA ILE A 61 0.89 -2.23 -9.28
C ILE A 61 2.21 -1.95 -8.56
N ALA A 62 2.31 -2.29 -7.27
CA ALA A 62 3.50 -2.04 -6.46
C ALA A 62 4.39 -3.30 -6.26
N ASP A 63 3.81 -4.49 -6.46
CA ASP A 63 4.51 -5.78 -6.26
C ASP A 63 4.00 -6.77 -7.31
N GLU A 64 4.59 -6.78 -8.47
CA GLU A 64 4.11 -7.39 -9.72
C GLU A 64 3.81 -8.90 -9.65
N GLN A 65 4.03 -9.59 -8.50
CA GLN A 65 3.91 -11.03 -8.37
C GLN A 65 2.93 -11.45 -7.25
N VAL A 66 1.85 -12.16 -7.63
CA VAL A 66 0.82 -12.65 -6.69
C VAL A 66 1.42 -13.48 -5.56
N SER A 67 2.32 -14.41 -5.86
CA SER A 67 2.93 -15.29 -4.85
C SER A 67 3.78 -14.53 -3.83
N MET A 68 4.31 -13.35 -4.18
CA MET A 68 4.99 -12.47 -3.22
C MET A 68 3.98 -11.76 -2.33
N ILE A 69 2.89 -11.26 -2.89
CA ILE A 69 1.80 -10.61 -2.13
C ILE A 69 1.18 -11.58 -1.12
N GLU A 70 0.95 -12.83 -1.50
CA GLU A 70 0.37 -13.86 -0.62
C GLU A 70 1.22 -14.15 0.62
N LYS A 71 2.55 -13.97 0.57
CA LYS A 71 3.45 -14.15 1.72
C LYS A 71 3.15 -13.19 2.88
N TYR A 72 2.56 -12.02 2.60
CA TYR A 72 2.33 -11.00 3.62
C TYR A 72 0.88 -10.55 3.77
N LEU A 73 0.00 -10.78 2.79
CA LEU A 73 -1.34 -10.20 2.72
C LEU A 73 -2.18 -10.51 3.96
N PHE A 74 -2.27 -11.78 4.35
CA PHE A 74 -3.13 -12.20 5.46
C PHE A 74 -2.47 -12.13 6.83
N ARG A 75 -1.14 -12.08 6.91
CA ARG A 75 -0.43 -11.88 8.18
C ARG A 75 -0.24 -10.40 8.54
N GLY A 76 -0.44 -9.51 7.56
CA GLY A 76 -0.27 -8.07 7.73
C GLY A 76 -1.60 -7.35 7.98
N ASP A 77 -1.53 -6.19 8.60
CA ASP A 77 -2.62 -5.24 8.65
C ASP A 77 -2.71 -4.46 7.35
N MET A 78 -3.89 -4.40 6.72
CA MET A 78 -4.13 -3.57 5.55
C MET A 78 -4.91 -2.32 5.93
N PHE A 79 -4.46 -1.17 5.42
CA PHE A 79 -5.13 0.13 5.59
C PHE A 79 -5.45 0.74 4.24
N ALA A 80 -6.62 1.35 4.13
CA ALA A 80 -7.03 2.11 2.96
C ALA A 80 -7.33 3.57 3.36
N LEU A 81 -6.72 4.51 2.65
CA LEU A 81 -7.05 5.92 2.72
C LEU A 81 -8.12 6.22 1.69
N CYS A 82 -9.26 6.72 2.15
CA CYS A 82 -10.43 7.05 1.35
C CYS A 82 -10.72 8.55 1.40
N ASP A 83 -11.08 9.11 0.25
CA ASP A 83 -11.58 10.46 0.07
C ASP A 83 -12.59 10.41 -1.08
N ALA A 84 -13.85 10.16 -0.76
CA ALA A 84 -14.94 9.76 -1.63
C ALA A 84 -14.77 8.34 -2.26
N ASP A 85 -13.57 7.91 -2.56
CA ASP A 85 -13.16 6.58 -3.01
C ASP A 85 -11.77 6.25 -2.46
N VAL A 86 -11.25 5.07 -2.73
CA VAL A 86 -9.90 4.66 -2.29
C VAL A 86 -8.84 5.45 -3.06
N LYS A 87 -7.96 6.13 -2.33
CA LYS A 87 -6.84 6.91 -2.88
C LYS A 87 -5.49 6.21 -2.73
N ALA A 88 -5.30 5.49 -1.62
CA ALA A 88 -4.08 4.75 -1.36
C ALA A 88 -4.38 3.56 -0.45
N ILE A 89 -3.59 2.50 -0.57
CA ILE A 89 -3.61 1.36 0.35
C ILE A 89 -2.19 1.05 0.83
N CYS A 90 -2.10 0.40 2.00
CA CYS A 90 -0.84 -0.03 2.57
C CYS A 90 -1.04 -1.35 3.32
N VAL A 91 -0.09 -2.28 3.19
CA VAL A 91 -0.01 -3.50 4.00
C VAL A 91 1.22 -3.43 4.89
N VAL A 92 1.02 -3.60 6.19
CA VAL A 92 2.08 -3.56 7.20
C VAL A 92 2.09 -4.87 7.96
N THR A 93 3.26 -5.48 8.09
CA THR A 93 3.46 -6.70 8.88
C THR A 93 4.26 -6.39 10.14
N GLN A 94 4.01 -7.14 11.20
CA GLN A 94 4.87 -7.18 12.36
C GLN A 94 5.89 -8.31 12.16
N GLU A 95 7.16 -7.96 12.00
CA GLU A 95 8.24 -8.93 11.77
C GLU A 95 8.77 -9.48 13.08
N GLN A 96 8.86 -8.63 14.12
CA GLN A 96 9.24 -8.96 15.48
C GLN A 96 8.53 -8.02 16.46
N SER A 97 8.66 -8.28 17.76
CA SER A 97 8.14 -7.35 18.77
C SER A 97 8.75 -5.96 18.59
N GLY A 98 7.91 -4.95 18.34
CA GLY A 98 8.32 -3.58 18.10
C GLY A 98 8.92 -3.30 16.72
N VAL A 99 9.01 -4.30 15.83
CA VAL A 99 9.53 -4.15 14.46
C VAL A 99 8.42 -4.38 13.46
N TYR A 100 8.09 -3.35 12.70
CA TYR A 100 7.06 -3.35 11.66
C TYR A 100 7.66 -3.10 10.30
N GLU A 101 7.04 -3.61 9.25
CA GLU A 101 7.49 -3.39 7.87
C GLU A 101 6.30 -3.06 6.96
N ILE A 102 6.42 -1.99 6.20
CA ILE A 102 5.53 -1.70 5.08
C ILE A 102 5.92 -2.66 3.95
N LYS A 103 5.09 -3.67 3.71
CA LYS A 103 5.31 -4.67 2.64
C LYS A 103 4.83 -4.20 1.29
N ASN A 104 3.78 -3.39 1.27
CA ASN A 104 3.21 -2.83 0.06
C ASN A 104 2.57 -1.48 0.39
N ILE A 105 2.80 -0.49 -0.44
CA ILE A 105 2.09 0.77 -0.40
C ILE A 105 1.89 1.29 -1.82
N ILE A 106 0.66 1.60 -2.16
CA ILE A 106 0.31 2.14 -3.48
C ILE A 106 -0.68 3.28 -3.35
N THR A 107 -0.42 4.36 -4.04
CA THR A 107 -1.41 5.40 -4.34
C THR A 107 -1.97 5.12 -5.72
N VAL A 108 -3.30 5.05 -5.82
CA VAL A 108 -4.00 4.88 -7.11
C VAL A 108 -3.42 5.87 -8.12
N PRO A 109 -3.04 5.43 -9.34
CA PRO A 109 -2.25 6.24 -10.28
C PRO A 109 -2.80 7.65 -10.52
N GLU A 110 -4.12 7.80 -10.67
CA GLU A 110 -4.80 9.07 -10.92
C GLU A 110 -4.72 10.06 -9.74
N TYR A 111 -4.36 9.54 -8.54
CA TYR A 111 -4.26 10.32 -7.31
C TYR A 111 -2.82 10.49 -6.81
N GLN A 112 -1.83 10.00 -7.54
CA GLN A 112 -0.42 10.19 -7.19
C GLN A 112 -0.04 11.68 -7.16
N ARG A 113 1.07 11.99 -6.44
CA ARG A 113 1.62 13.35 -6.27
C ARG A 113 0.68 14.36 -5.58
N LYS A 114 -0.42 13.89 -4.98
CA LYS A 114 -1.39 14.71 -4.20
C LYS A 114 -1.24 14.53 -2.68
N GLY A 115 -0.16 13.86 -2.24
CA GLY A 115 0.18 13.69 -0.82
C GLY A 115 -0.52 12.53 -0.11
N TYR A 116 -1.33 11.71 -0.80
CA TYR A 116 -2.07 10.60 -0.16
C TYR A 116 -1.13 9.53 0.43
N GLY A 117 -0.07 9.15 -0.29
CA GLY A 117 0.92 8.20 0.22
C GLY A 117 1.61 8.69 1.49
N GLN A 118 2.04 9.96 1.53
CA GLN A 118 2.65 10.55 2.73
C GLN A 118 1.69 10.56 3.93
N ARG A 119 0.41 10.89 3.69
CA ARG A 119 -0.62 10.88 4.74
C ARG A 119 -0.85 9.49 5.30
N LEU A 120 -0.88 8.47 4.42
CA LEU A 120 -1.05 7.09 4.83
C LEU A 120 0.16 6.61 5.65
N ILE A 121 1.39 6.91 5.23
CA ILE A 121 2.62 6.61 6.00
C ILE A 121 2.61 7.33 7.36
N SER A 122 2.21 8.60 7.42
CA SER A 122 2.12 9.33 8.68
C SER A 122 1.14 8.66 9.64
N PHE A 123 -0.02 8.27 9.15
CA PHE A 123 -1.01 7.53 9.95
C PHE A 123 -0.44 6.19 10.44
N ILE A 124 0.22 5.40 9.59
CA ILE A 124 0.84 4.12 9.95
C ILE A 124 1.88 4.33 11.07
N ALA A 125 2.73 5.34 10.93
CA ALA A 125 3.73 5.67 11.93
C ALA A 125 3.08 6.02 13.30
N ASP A 126 2.01 6.80 13.28
CA ASP A 126 1.25 7.15 14.50
C ASP A 126 0.49 5.95 15.09
N TYR A 127 -0.06 5.08 14.23
CA TYR A 127 -0.80 3.88 14.64
C TYR A 127 0.07 2.88 15.41
N TYR A 128 1.32 2.67 14.97
CA TYR A 128 2.27 1.76 15.63
C TYR A 128 3.23 2.46 16.60
N LYS A 129 3.00 3.74 16.87
CA LYS A 129 3.87 4.53 17.73
C LYS A 129 3.91 4.00 19.17
N LYS A 130 5.08 3.51 19.56
CA LYS A 130 5.44 3.17 20.94
C LYS A 130 6.95 3.38 21.11
N PRO A 131 7.45 3.76 22.29
CA PRO A 131 8.88 3.88 22.54
C PRO A 131 9.63 2.59 22.16
N GLY A 132 10.64 2.72 21.30
CA GLY A 132 11.46 1.60 20.81
C GLY A 132 10.92 0.89 19.56
N ASN A 133 9.72 1.22 19.09
CA ASN A 133 9.22 0.65 17.84
C ASN A 133 9.94 1.26 16.62
N VAL A 134 10.11 0.43 15.59
CA VAL A 134 10.73 0.81 14.32
C VAL A 134 9.86 0.34 13.16
N LEU A 135 9.68 1.22 12.18
CA LEU A 135 8.99 0.93 10.94
C LEU A 135 10.00 0.85 9.79
N TYR A 136 10.04 -0.28 9.10
CA TYR A 136 10.86 -0.51 7.92
C TYR A 136 10.06 -0.40 6.64
N VAL A 137 10.76 -0.16 5.54
CA VAL A 137 10.26 -0.33 4.18
C VAL A 137 11.42 -0.74 3.27
N GLY A 138 11.18 -1.72 2.39
CA GLY A 138 12.10 -2.13 1.34
C GLY A 138 11.65 -1.56 -0.02
N THR A 139 12.61 -1.12 -0.84
CA THR A 139 12.36 -0.61 -2.20
C THR A 139 13.55 -0.87 -3.11
N GLY A 140 13.37 -0.75 -4.43
CA GLY A 140 14.46 -0.71 -5.39
C GLY A 140 15.32 0.55 -5.26
N ASP A 141 16.44 0.58 -5.98
CA ASP A 141 17.37 1.73 -6.00
C ASP A 141 16.86 2.85 -6.96
N SER A 142 15.70 3.40 -6.62
CA SER A 142 15.10 4.52 -7.34
C SER A 142 15.29 5.81 -6.55
N PRO A 143 16.08 6.79 -7.04
CA PRO A 143 16.29 8.06 -6.33
C PRO A 143 14.97 8.78 -5.98
N VAL A 144 13.97 8.68 -6.85
CA VAL A 144 12.65 9.31 -6.63
C VAL A 144 11.92 8.67 -5.47
N ILE A 145 11.93 7.34 -5.39
CA ILE A 145 11.25 6.59 -4.32
C ILE A 145 12.02 6.72 -2.99
N LEU A 146 13.34 6.64 -3.03
CA LEU A 146 14.18 6.87 -1.84
C LEU A 146 13.90 8.26 -1.25
N HIS A 147 13.92 9.30 -2.08
CA HIS A 147 13.61 10.67 -1.64
C HIS A 147 12.18 10.83 -1.09
N PHE A 148 11.21 10.11 -1.66
CA PHE A 148 9.85 10.09 -1.11
C PHE A 148 9.82 9.54 0.32
N TYR A 149 10.52 8.42 0.60
CA TYR A 149 10.57 7.86 1.95
C TYR A 149 11.38 8.73 2.91
N GLU A 150 12.47 9.34 2.45
CA GLU A 150 13.23 10.32 3.25
C GLU A 150 12.35 11.50 3.68
N LYS A 151 11.51 12.03 2.78
CA LYS A 151 10.50 13.05 3.13
C LYS A 151 9.44 12.56 4.11
N CYS A 152 9.19 11.25 4.17
CA CYS A 152 8.32 10.63 5.17
C CYS A 152 9.03 10.34 6.50
N GLY A 153 10.29 10.78 6.67
CA GLY A 153 11.06 10.63 7.91
C GLY A 153 11.78 9.29 8.05
N PHE A 154 11.97 8.56 6.94
CA PHE A 154 12.81 7.37 6.92
C PHE A 154 14.27 7.74 6.64
N GLU A 155 15.18 6.94 7.16
CA GLU A 155 16.62 6.96 6.86
C GLU A 155 17.08 5.63 6.31
N LYS A 156 18.14 5.60 5.51
CA LYS A 156 18.71 4.36 4.97
C LYS A 156 19.16 3.45 6.11
N SER A 157 18.89 2.16 5.99
CA SER A 157 19.23 1.15 6.98
C SER A 157 20.26 0.15 6.42
N HIS A 158 19.85 -0.77 5.57
CA HIS A 158 20.71 -1.82 5.02
C HIS A 158 20.26 -2.19 3.60
N ILE A 159 21.05 -3.02 2.93
CA ILE A 159 20.78 -3.49 1.58
C ILE A 159 20.74 -5.01 1.60
N VAL A 160 19.72 -5.60 0.97
CA VAL A 160 19.65 -7.02 0.66
C VAL A 160 20.05 -7.21 -0.79
N LYS A 161 21.22 -7.80 -1.00
CA LYS A 161 21.78 -8.04 -2.32
C LYS A 161 20.97 -9.06 -3.10
N ASN A 162 20.83 -8.84 -4.40
CA ASN A 162 20.15 -9.72 -5.35
C ASN A 162 18.69 -10.04 -5.00
N PHE A 163 18.06 -9.26 -4.11
CA PHE A 163 16.72 -9.59 -3.61
C PHE A 163 15.71 -9.81 -4.73
N PHE A 164 15.68 -8.93 -5.73
CA PHE A 164 14.71 -9.04 -6.82
C PHE A 164 15.03 -10.22 -7.75
N LEU A 165 16.32 -10.56 -7.94
CA LEU A 165 16.72 -11.70 -8.75
C LEU A 165 16.43 -13.05 -8.07
N ASP A 166 16.52 -13.10 -6.74
CA ASP A 166 16.39 -14.33 -5.97
C ASP A 166 14.93 -14.65 -5.60
N ASN A 167 14.03 -13.65 -5.60
CA ASN A 167 12.66 -13.80 -5.08
C ASN A 167 11.56 -13.69 -6.14
N TYR A 168 11.85 -13.12 -7.31
CA TYR A 168 10.88 -12.97 -8.40
C TYR A 168 11.18 -13.91 -9.56
N ASP A 169 10.15 -14.42 -10.21
CA ASP A 169 10.26 -15.36 -11.34
C ASP A 169 10.53 -14.67 -12.69
N HIS A 170 10.57 -13.35 -12.68
CA HIS A 170 10.87 -12.52 -13.85
C HIS A 170 11.68 -11.28 -13.45
N PRO A 171 12.42 -10.66 -14.39
CA PRO A 171 13.14 -9.43 -14.12
C PRO A 171 12.16 -8.28 -13.82
N MET A 172 12.35 -7.62 -12.68
CA MET A 172 11.59 -6.45 -12.27
C MET A 172 12.24 -5.17 -12.79
N TYR A 173 11.44 -4.21 -13.25
CA TYR A 173 11.94 -2.93 -13.77
C TYR A 173 11.23 -1.75 -13.13
N GLU A 174 11.98 -0.70 -12.79
CA GLU A 174 11.45 0.59 -12.38
C GLU A 174 12.11 1.71 -13.19
N ASN A 175 11.31 2.55 -13.82
CA ASN A 175 11.79 3.65 -14.70
C ASN A 175 12.80 3.19 -15.77
N GLY A 176 12.67 1.96 -16.30
CA GLY A 176 13.54 1.37 -17.31
C GLY A 176 14.85 0.79 -16.76
N GLN A 177 15.08 0.82 -15.46
CA GLN A 177 16.21 0.20 -14.78
C GLN A 177 15.79 -1.11 -14.13
N GLN A 178 16.57 -2.19 -14.37
CA GLN A 178 16.32 -3.47 -13.70
C GLN A 178 16.60 -3.35 -12.20
N LEU A 179 15.65 -3.84 -11.39
CA LEU A 179 15.81 -3.96 -9.95
C LEU A 179 16.66 -5.21 -9.64
N VAL A 180 17.67 -5.05 -8.80
CA VAL A 180 18.58 -6.11 -8.36
C VAL A 180 18.57 -6.22 -6.84
N ASP A 181 18.99 -5.17 -6.16
CA ASP A 181 19.11 -5.09 -4.71
C ASP A 181 17.88 -4.44 -4.09
N MET A 182 17.47 -4.88 -2.92
CA MET A 182 16.48 -4.17 -2.12
C MET A 182 17.17 -3.27 -1.11
N ILE A 183 16.82 -1.98 -1.13
CA ILE A 183 17.29 -0.97 -0.17
C ILE A 183 16.24 -0.85 0.92
N TYR A 184 16.64 -1.15 2.14
CA TYR A 184 15.81 -0.96 3.31
C TYR A 184 16.03 0.42 3.94
N LEU A 185 14.91 1.09 4.21
CA LEU A 185 14.89 2.29 5.03
C LEU A 185 14.14 2.00 6.33
N LYS A 186 14.44 2.76 7.38
CA LYS A 186 13.77 2.66 8.68
C LYS A 186 13.36 4.02 9.20
N ARG A 187 12.33 4.03 10.05
CA ARG A 187 11.86 5.18 10.81
C ARG A 187 11.60 4.76 12.24
N HIS A 188 12.19 5.46 13.22
CA HIS A 188 11.87 5.28 14.64
C HIS A 188 10.50 5.92 14.95
N LEU A 189 9.67 5.25 15.76
CA LEU A 189 8.28 5.62 16.05
C LEU A 189 8.08 6.20 17.44
#